data_07a73fe86eb7418e3e3ef0a75347e860
#
_entry.id   07a73fe86eb7418e3e3ef0a75347e860
#
_cell.length_a   1.000
_cell.length_b   1.000
_cell.length_c   1.000
_cell.angle_alpha   90.00
_cell.angle_beta   90.00
_cell.angle_gamma   90.00
#
_symmetry.space_group_name_H-M   'P 1'
#
loop_
_entity.id
_entity.type
_entity.pdbx_description
1 polymer ?
#
loop_
_entity_poly.entity_id
_entity_poly.type
_entity_poly.pdbx_seq_one_letter_code
_entity_poly.pdbx_strand_id
1 'polypeptide(L)'
;MEEDAKRKLSEAASGTKRKGKGGGRGSKKSKSNSGKALRSAQEKYDSMKCGSKPIFVQPALLSKGCTLKDYQLEGVRWLTSLFENGVSGILADEMGLGKTIQVIAMIAHLRSMNVPGPFLVVAPLATLPNWVREFEKWLPSLPVVRYHGTAPERDYLLQTQLNAKERRTPTFPAIVTSYEVAIKDEKKLNKIGEYTYLVVDEGQRLKNHRCTLIQSLKRIRAANRLLLSGTPIQNNLDELWSLLNFVNPMIFDDLSVFQSWFGFRDIGQSKHGGTNEEEILMEQKKNQTVTKLHEILRPFLLRRIKKDVLTDLPPKKEIVVYAGMSKLQLGYADLIEKGTLRDTLLSQGMEQARSLKQTNKLMNHRKNANHPFLFGEPIDPDTGIHLGTAHPQLLVRGSGKFALLDRMLDRLHTDKHQVLIFSQMTALLNVIEDYLIWRQWRYCRIDGSTKIDERQKQMDVFNGEKTAGADGGRNDRDDRHFVFLLSTRAGGLGINLASADTCIIFDSDWNPHQDAQAQVSTLITE
;
A
#
# COMPACT_ATOMS: atom_id res chain seq x y z
N MET A 1 -26.07 -1.86 19.98
CA MET A 1 -25.86 -1.48 18.57
C MET A 1 -25.18 -2.58 17.74
N GLU A 2 -24.10 -3.22 18.24
CA GLU A 2 -23.43 -4.33 17.54
C GLU A 2 -24.29 -5.60 17.44
N GLU A 3 -25.03 -5.95 18.50
CA GLU A 3 -25.98 -7.08 18.46
C GLU A 3 -27.15 -6.84 17.50
N ASP A 4 -27.61 -5.60 17.37
CA ASP A 4 -28.63 -5.21 16.40
C ASP A 4 -28.13 -5.26 14.95
N ALA A 5 -26.84 -5.01 14.70
CA ALA A 5 -26.22 -5.19 13.38
C ALA A 5 -26.11 -6.66 12.96
N LYS A 6 -25.78 -7.57 13.91
CA LYS A 6 -25.77 -9.02 13.67
C LYS A 6 -27.15 -9.59 13.28
N ARG A 7 -28.21 -9.11 13.93
CA ARG A 7 -29.58 -9.54 13.63
C ARG A 7 -30.02 -9.14 12.22
N LYS A 8 -29.71 -7.93 11.80
CA LYS A 8 -30.09 -7.41 10.48
C LYS A 8 -29.28 -8.00 9.33
N LEU A 9 -28.01 -8.38 9.57
CA LEU A 9 -27.23 -9.17 8.62
C LEU A 9 -27.84 -10.55 8.38
N SER A 10 -28.31 -11.22 9.45
CA SER A 10 -28.94 -12.55 9.32
C SER A 10 -30.32 -12.52 8.63
N GLU A 11 -31.10 -11.45 8.84
CA GLU A 11 -32.42 -11.28 8.19
C GLU A 11 -32.29 -10.87 6.72
N ALA A 12 -31.26 -10.07 6.36
CA ALA A 12 -30.96 -9.72 4.96
C ALA A 12 -30.43 -10.92 4.15
N ALA A 13 -29.70 -11.84 4.79
CA ALA A 13 -29.18 -13.06 4.17
C ALA A 13 -30.23 -14.17 4.04
N SER A 14 -31.29 -14.17 4.88
CA SER A 14 -32.31 -15.23 4.91
C SER A 14 -33.53 -14.97 4.01
N GLY A 15 -33.48 -14.00 3.09
CA GLY A 15 -34.57 -13.57 2.20
C GLY A 15 -35.10 -14.62 1.20
N THR A 16 -34.92 -15.90 1.45
CA THR A 16 -35.58 -16.99 0.71
C THR A 16 -36.59 -17.69 1.63
N LYS A 17 -37.84 -17.27 1.56
CA LYS A 17 -38.97 -17.99 2.21
C LYS A 17 -39.12 -19.38 1.59
N ARG A 18 -38.67 -20.41 2.27
CA ARG A 18 -39.18 -21.78 2.09
C ARG A 18 -40.22 -22.09 3.19
N LYS A 19 -41.46 -22.26 2.76
CA LYS A 19 -42.48 -22.92 3.56
C LYS A 19 -42.10 -24.39 3.74
N GLY A 20 -41.84 -24.81 4.96
CA GLY A 20 -41.64 -26.21 5.33
C GLY A 20 -42.01 -26.39 6.79
N LYS A 21 -43.11 -27.14 7.07
CA LYS A 21 -43.53 -27.60 8.40
C LYS A 21 -42.55 -28.62 8.95
N GLY A 22 -42.17 -28.50 10.22
CA GLY A 22 -41.51 -29.60 10.94
C GLY A 22 -40.90 -29.10 12.25
N GLY A 23 -41.40 -29.57 13.38
CA GLY A 23 -41.09 -29.11 14.73
C GLY A 23 -39.68 -29.50 15.21
N GLY A 24 -39.16 -28.68 16.13
CA GLY A 24 -37.93 -28.92 16.88
C GLY A 24 -37.65 -27.74 17.82
N ARG A 25 -37.96 -27.91 19.11
CA ARG A 25 -37.62 -26.96 20.17
C ARG A 25 -36.10 -26.96 20.40
N GLY A 26 -35.48 -25.81 20.35
CA GLY A 26 -34.11 -25.62 20.86
C GLY A 26 -33.44 -24.36 20.31
N SER A 27 -33.08 -23.44 21.17
CA SER A 27 -32.14 -22.33 20.96
C SER A 27 -32.57 -21.19 20.01
N LYS A 28 -33.45 -20.33 20.49
CA LYS A 28 -33.92 -19.11 19.79
C LYS A 28 -33.49 -17.80 20.48
N LYS A 29 -32.26 -17.64 20.94
CA LYS A 29 -31.90 -16.36 21.62
C LYS A 29 -30.76 -15.52 21.03
N SER A 30 -30.02 -15.99 20.05
CA SER A 30 -28.85 -15.21 19.52
C SER A 30 -29.00 -14.58 18.13
N LYS A 31 -30.08 -14.85 17.38
CA LYS A 31 -30.23 -14.41 15.99
C LYS A 31 -30.90 -13.06 15.76
N SER A 32 -31.31 -12.34 16.83
CA SER A 32 -32.26 -11.25 16.66
C SER A 32 -31.72 -9.81 16.62
N ASN A 33 -30.45 -9.56 16.95
CA ASN A 33 -29.96 -8.19 17.15
C ASN A 33 -29.12 -7.60 16.00
N SER A 34 -28.41 -8.39 15.21
CA SER A 34 -27.52 -7.89 14.13
C SER A 34 -28.28 -7.30 12.93
N GLY A 35 -29.46 -7.82 12.61
CA GLY A 35 -30.28 -7.30 11.50
C GLY A 35 -30.88 -5.89 11.72
N LYS A 36 -31.17 -5.48 12.96
CA LYS A 36 -31.70 -4.13 13.28
C LYS A 36 -30.65 -3.03 13.21
N ALA A 37 -29.40 -3.30 13.58
CA ALA A 37 -28.32 -2.30 13.52
C ALA A 37 -27.85 -2.04 12.09
N LEU A 38 -27.92 -3.06 11.21
CA LEU A 38 -27.59 -2.86 9.80
C LEU A 38 -28.64 -1.99 9.09
N ARG A 39 -29.94 -2.21 9.34
CA ARG A 39 -30.99 -1.35 8.78
C ARG A 39 -30.91 0.08 9.33
N SER A 40 -30.63 0.28 10.63
CA SER A 40 -30.48 1.63 11.16
C SER A 40 -29.21 2.33 10.67
N ALA A 41 -28.12 1.60 10.42
CA ALA A 41 -26.92 2.13 9.78
C ALA A 41 -27.17 2.47 8.31
N GLN A 42 -27.92 1.62 7.59
CA GLN A 42 -28.32 1.84 6.20
C GLN A 42 -29.30 3.01 6.08
N GLU A 43 -30.36 3.05 6.87
CA GLU A 43 -31.35 4.15 6.88
C GLU A 43 -30.72 5.49 7.27
N LYS A 44 -29.78 5.50 8.23
CA LYS A 44 -29.00 6.69 8.56
C LYS A 44 -28.05 7.11 7.42
N TYR A 45 -27.43 6.16 6.72
CA TYR A 45 -26.60 6.44 5.55
C TYR A 45 -27.43 6.98 4.38
N ASP A 46 -28.60 6.42 4.13
CA ASP A 46 -29.50 6.85 3.05
C ASP A 46 -30.20 8.18 3.39
N SER A 47 -30.51 8.45 4.67
CA SER A 47 -30.99 9.77 5.12
C SER A 47 -29.93 10.86 5.00
N MET A 48 -28.65 10.52 5.05
CA MET A 48 -27.54 11.42 4.73
C MET A 48 -27.47 11.80 3.26
N LYS A 49 -28.06 11.01 2.34
CA LYS A 49 -28.13 11.32 0.91
C LYS A 49 -29.35 12.16 0.50
N CYS A 50 -30.43 12.16 1.27
CA CYS A 50 -31.74 12.67 0.85
C CYS A 50 -32.21 13.94 1.58
N GLY A 51 -31.33 14.84 1.92
CA GLY A 51 -31.67 16.17 2.47
C GLY A 51 -30.60 17.19 2.10
N SER A 52 -30.88 18.48 2.14
CA SER A 52 -29.88 19.54 2.05
C SER A 52 -28.82 19.26 3.12
N LYS A 53 -27.73 18.61 2.68
CA LYS A 53 -26.66 18.14 3.56
C LYS A 53 -26.10 19.34 4.31
N PRO A 54 -26.07 19.35 5.66
CA PRO A 54 -25.27 20.35 6.35
C PRO A 54 -23.85 20.23 5.79
N ILE A 55 -23.35 21.35 5.25
CA ILE A 55 -22.01 21.42 4.67
C ILE A 55 -21.05 21.07 5.81
N PHE A 56 -20.35 19.93 5.70
CA PHE A 56 -19.32 19.58 6.66
C PHE A 56 -18.15 20.53 6.41
N VAL A 57 -17.90 21.40 7.37
CA VAL A 57 -16.84 22.41 7.27
C VAL A 57 -15.52 21.79 7.70
N GLN A 58 -14.46 22.18 7.02
CA GLN A 58 -13.10 21.78 7.38
C GLN A 58 -12.82 22.08 8.86
N PRO A 59 -12.24 21.13 9.64
CA PRO A 59 -11.93 21.34 11.04
C PRO A 59 -11.01 22.55 11.27
N ALA A 60 -11.39 23.44 12.18
CA ALA A 60 -10.68 24.71 12.44
C ALA A 60 -9.26 24.53 12.99
N LEU A 61 -8.94 23.35 13.55
CA LEU A 61 -7.60 23.03 14.07
C LEU A 61 -6.59 22.71 12.96
N LEU A 62 -7.03 22.49 11.73
CA LEU A 62 -6.12 22.28 10.61
C LEU A 62 -5.39 23.58 10.25
N SER A 63 -4.17 23.43 9.76
CA SER A 63 -3.33 24.55 9.33
C SER A 63 -4.04 25.40 8.26
N LYS A 64 -3.98 26.72 8.39
CA LYS A 64 -4.68 27.67 7.49
C LYS A 64 -4.22 27.57 6.02
N GLY A 65 -3.01 27.07 5.76
CA GLY A 65 -2.50 26.86 4.41
C GLY A 65 -2.91 25.53 3.76
N CYS A 66 -3.67 24.69 4.48
CA CYS A 66 -4.05 23.36 4.02
C CYS A 66 -5.57 23.31 3.79
N THR A 67 -5.98 23.01 2.54
CA THR A 67 -7.40 22.91 2.17
C THR A 67 -7.74 21.51 1.72
N LEU A 68 -8.79 20.92 2.29
CA LEU A 68 -9.30 19.61 1.88
C LEU A 68 -10.16 19.75 0.62
N LYS A 69 -10.01 18.83 -0.30
CA LYS A 69 -10.90 18.70 -1.47
C LYS A 69 -12.28 18.20 -1.03
N ASP A 70 -13.32 18.46 -1.80
CA ASP A 70 -14.71 18.11 -1.44
C ASP A 70 -14.89 16.64 -1.11
N TYR A 71 -14.33 15.74 -1.92
CA TYR A 71 -14.39 14.31 -1.64
C TYR A 71 -13.64 13.91 -0.35
N GLN A 72 -12.58 14.64 0.01
CA GLN A 72 -11.86 14.41 1.28
C GLN A 72 -12.70 14.84 2.46
N LEU A 73 -13.40 15.98 2.35
CA LEU A 73 -14.37 16.43 3.37
C LEU A 73 -15.51 15.43 3.55
N GLU A 74 -16.03 14.86 2.46
CA GLU A 74 -17.02 13.76 2.53
C GLU A 74 -16.45 12.53 3.23
N GLY A 75 -15.19 12.20 2.98
CA GLY A 75 -14.49 11.10 3.66
C GLY A 75 -14.35 11.36 5.16
N VAL A 76 -13.95 12.58 5.56
CA VAL A 76 -13.85 12.96 6.98
C VAL A 76 -15.22 12.88 7.65
N ARG A 77 -16.28 13.37 6.99
CA ARG A 77 -17.67 13.27 7.47
C ARG A 77 -18.07 11.81 7.71
N TRP A 78 -17.75 10.92 6.76
CA TRP A 78 -18.03 9.49 6.90
C TRP A 78 -17.27 8.88 8.09
N LEU A 79 -15.98 9.20 8.26
CA LEU A 79 -15.16 8.76 9.39
C LEU A 79 -15.72 9.26 10.73
N THR A 80 -16.16 10.52 10.78
CA THR A 80 -16.81 11.11 11.98
C THR A 80 -18.11 10.38 12.29
N SER A 81 -18.92 10.11 11.28
CA SER A 81 -20.17 9.34 11.47
C SER A 81 -19.93 7.92 11.98
N LEU A 82 -18.86 7.25 11.57
CA LEU A 82 -18.47 5.96 12.16
C LEU A 82 -18.18 6.10 13.66
N PHE A 83 -17.40 7.10 14.03
CA PHE A 83 -17.05 7.39 15.43
C PHE A 83 -18.31 7.65 16.27
N GLU A 84 -19.20 8.54 15.82
CA GLU A 84 -20.47 8.89 16.51
C GLU A 84 -21.39 7.68 16.70
N ASN A 85 -21.35 6.72 15.78
CA ASN A 85 -22.14 5.50 15.87
C ASN A 85 -21.41 4.35 16.60
N GLY A 86 -20.18 4.55 17.10
CA GLY A 86 -19.37 3.53 17.76
C GLY A 86 -19.00 2.36 16.85
N VAL A 87 -18.81 2.62 15.55
CA VAL A 87 -18.53 1.62 14.53
C VAL A 87 -17.16 1.88 13.94
N SER A 88 -16.41 0.82 13.70
CA SER A 88 -15.11 0.86 13.02
C SER A 88 -15.28 0.62 11.53
N GLY A 89 -14.34 1.14 10.71
CA GLY A 89 -14.47 1.06 9.25
C GLY A 89 -13.17 0.86 8.49
N ILE A 90 -13.32 0.75 7.18
CA ILE A 90 -12.24 0.58 6.22
C ILE A 90 -12.31 1.72 5.20
N LEU A 91 -11.30 2.59 5.19
CA LEU A 91 -11.14 3.60 4.14
C LEU A 91 -10.28 3.00 3.01
N ALA A 92 -10.95 2.59 1.95
CA ALA A 92 -10.37 1.85 0.83
C ALA A 92 -10.24 2.70 -0.45
N ASP A 93 -10.13 4.01 -0.32
CA ASP A 93 -9.91 4.93 -1.43
C ASP A 93 -8.68 4.52 -2.25
N GLU A 94 -8.72 4.75 -3.55
CA GLU A 94 -7.57 4.53 -4.43
C GLU A 94 -6.34 5.28 -3.91
N MET A 95 -5.16 4.74 -4.19
CA MET A 95 -3.90 5.37 -3.77
C MET A 95 -3.77 6.78 -4.35
N GLY A 96 -3.26 7.72 -3.52
CA GLY A 96 -3.10 9.13 -3.91
C GLY A 96 -4.35 10.00 -3.72
N LEU A 97 -5.45 9.48 -3.17
CA LEU A 97 -6.64 10.27 -2.80
C LEU A 97 -6.55 10.91 -1.39
N GLY A 98 -5.38 10.87 -0.75
CA GLY A 98 -5.17 11.56 0.53
C GLY A 98 -5.80 10.86 1.73
N LYS A 99 -5.76 9.53 1.83
CA LYS A 99 -6.25 8.79 3.01
C LYS A 99 -5.61 9.28 4.31
N THR A 100 -4.29 9.51 4.31
CA THR A 100 -3.54 10.06 5.45
C THR A 100 -4.11 11.39 5.92
N ILE A 101 -4.34 12.30 4.99
CA ILE A 101 -4.88 13.64 5.27
C ILE A 101 -6.30 13.56 5.83
N GLN A 102 -7.14 12.67 5.29
CA GLN A 102 -8.50 12.45 5.79
C GLN A 102 -8.49 11.95 7.25
N VAL A 103 -7.56 11.07 7.61
CA VAL A 103 -7.40 10.57 8.99
C VAL A 103 -6.93 11.70 9.91
N ILE A 104 -5.96 12.49 9.51
CA ILE A 104 -5.47 13.63 10.30
C ILE A 104 -6.58 14.64 10.51
N ALA A 105 -7.38 14.94 9.47
CA ALA A 105 -8.51 15.83 9.57
C ALA A 105 -9.63 15.28 10.48
N MET A 106 -9.89 13.97 10.46
CA MET A 106 -10.78 13.32 11.43
C MET A 106 -10.26 13.50 12.85
N ILE A 107 -8.98 13.26 13.12
CA ILE A 107 -8.37 13.48 14.44
C ILE A 107 -8.48 14.94 14.86
N ALA A 108 -8.25 15.89 13.95
CA ALA A 108 -8.44 17.32 14.21
C ALA A 108 -9.89 17.64 14.59
N HIS A 109 -10.86 17.03 13.90
CA HIS A 109 -12.28 17.18 14.22
C HIS A 109 -12.61 16.62 15.60
N LEU A 110 -12.18 15.40 15.92
CA LEU A 110 -12.39 14.80 17.25
C LEU A 110 -11.79 15.65 18.37
N ARG A 111 -10.60 16.21 18.13
CA ARG A 111 -9.94 17.13 19.08
C ARG A 111 -10.74 18.41 19.25
N SER A 112 -11.32 18.99 18.19
CA SER A 112 -12.19 20.17 18.29
C SER A 112 -13.46 19.89 19.11
N MET A 113 -13.90 18.64 19.15
CA MET A 113 -15.00 18.16 20.00
C MET A 113 -14.55 17.77 21.42
N ASN A 114 -13.33 18.09 21.83
CA ASN A 114 -12.73 17.73 23.11
C ASN A 114 -12.64 16.20 23.37
N VAL A 115 -12.60 15.39 22.33
CA VAL A 115 -12.37 13.95 22.46
C VAL A 115 -10.88 13.72 22.78
N PRO A 116 -10.55 13.14 23.94
CA PRO A 116 -9.16 12.90 24.32
C PRO A 116 -8.53 11.79 23.48
N GLY A 117 -7.18 11.85 23.32
CA GLY A 117 -6.39 10.70 22.84
C GLY A 117 -6.38 9.55 23.84
N PRO A 118 -5.47 8.61 23.69
CA PRO A 118 -4.39 8.57 22.70
C PRO A 118 -4.84 8.07 21.32
N PHE A 119 -4.10 8.49 20.27
CA PHE A 119 -4.25 8.00 18.91
C PHE A 119 -3.01 7.20 18.52
N LEU A 120 -3.21 6.01 17.96
CA LEU A 120 -2.12 5.13 17.52
C LEU A 120 -2.26 4.85 16.03
N VAL A 121 -1.21 5.18 15.27
CA VAL A 121 -1.08 4.85 13.84
C VAL A 121 -0.02 3.78 13.69
N VAL A 122 -0.39 2.65 13.10
CA VAL A 122 0.50 1.55 12.76
C VAL A 122 0.62 1.46 11.24
N ALA A 123 1.83 1.69 10.73
CA ALA A 123 2.07 1.83 9.30
C ALA A 123 3.35 1.09 8.86
N PRO A 124 3.57 0.86 7.56
CA PRO A 124 4.85 0.36 7.07
C PRO A 124 6.01 1.27 7.50
N LEU A 125 7.18 0.67 7.77
CA LEU A 125 8.35 1.43 8.21
C LEU A 125 8.72 2.58 7.28
N ALA A 126 8.58 2.37 5.98
CA ALA A 126 8.91 3.36 4.96
C ALA A 126 7.99 4.60 4.98
N THR A 127 6.75 4.46 5.47
CA THR A 127 5.76 5.54 5.48
C THR A 127 5.73 6.33 6.79
N LEU A 128 6.44 5.89 7.85
CA LEU A 128 6.45 6.58 9.14
C LEU A 128 6.91 8.05 9.04
N PRO A 129 8.01 8.39 8.32
CA PRO A 129 8.41 9.79 8.18
C PRO A 129 7.35 10.64 7.48
N ASN A 130 6.67 10.08 6.49
CA ASN A 130 5.58 10.77 5.79
C ASN A 130 4.40 11.06 6.73
N TRP A 131 3.98 10.08 7.56
CA TRP A 131 2.94 10.29 8.57
C TRP A 131 3.29 11.43 9.53
N VAL A 132 4.54 11.46 10.01
CA VAL A 132 5.00 12.53 10.93
C VAL A 132 4.92 13.90 10.23
N ARG A 133 5.48 14.03 9.01
CA ARG A 133 5.43 15.29 8.24
C ARG A 133 4.01 15.76 7.94
N GLU A 134 3.12 14.84 7.55
CA GLU A 134 1.72 15.18 7.28
C GLU A 134 1.01 15.67 8.55
N PHE A 135 1.27 15.08 9.71
CA PHE A 135 0.77 15.61 10.98
C PHE A 135 1.32 17.01 11.27
N GLU A 136 2.62 17.21 11.13
CA GLU A 136 3.26 18.53 11.36
C GLU A 136 2.74 19.59 10.39
N LYS A 137 2.50 19.24 9.14
CA LYS A 137 1.96 20.13 8.09
C LYS A 137 0.48 20.48 8.34
N TRP A 138 -0.36 19.45 8.57
CA TRP A 138 -1.81 19.61 8.62
C TRP A 138 -2.37 19.92 10.00
N LEU A 139 -1.75 19.38 11.06
CA LEU A 139 -2.22 19.53 12.45
C LEU A 139 -1.06 19.84 13.42
N PRO A 140 -0.36 20.99 13.25
CA PRO A 140 0.81 21.33 14.07
C PRO A 140 0.46 21.52 15.56
N SER A 141 -0.80 21.69 15.91
CA SER A 141 -1.26 21.80 17.30
C SER A 141 -1.25 20.47 18.06
N LEU A 142 -1.15 19.31 17.38
CA LEU A 142 -1.05 18.00 17.99
C LEU A 142 0.39 17.46 17.85
N PRO A 143 1.14 17.33 18.97
CA PRO A 143 2.45 16.71 18.92
C PRO A 143 2.39 15.29 18.36
N VAL A 144 3.45 14.84 17.68
CA VAL A 144 3.57 13.50 17.10
C VAL A 144 4.85 12.84 17.56
N VAL A 145 4.76 11.60 17.98
CA VAL A 145 5.92 10.79 18.37
C VAL A 145 6.09 9.61 17.42
N ARG A 146 7.23 9.56 16.75
CA ARG A 146 7.68 8.38 16.00
C ARG A 146 8.20 7.33 16.98
N TYR A 147 7.35 6.42 17.40
CA TYR A 147 7.72 5.32 18.30
C TYR A 147 8.43 4.21 17.52
N HIS A 148 9.74 4.40 17.31
CA HIS A 148 10.60 3.51 16.56
C HIS A 148 12.06 3.65 17.06
N GLY A 149 12.94 2.72 16.67
CA GLY A 149 14.35 2.72 17.04
C GLY A 149 14.74 1.46 17.84
N THR A 150 15.87 1.52 18.54
CA THR A 150 16.36 0.47 19.45
C THR A 150 15.46 0.33 20.68
N ALA A 151 15.56 -0.77 21.41
CA ALA A 151 14.74 -0.97 22.61
C ALA A 151 14.96 0.12 23.69
N PRO A 152 16.20 0.55 24.00
CA PRO A 152 16.43 1.65 24.93
C PRO A 152 15.82 2.99 24.49
N GLU A 153 15.91 3.32 23.20
CA GLU A 153 15.31 4.55 22.66
C GLU A 153 13.79 4.54 22.81
N ARG A 154 13.15 3.42 22.52
CA ARG A 154 11.69 3.28 22.68
C ARG A 154 11.27 3.35 24.16
N ASP A 155 12.08 2.78 25.07
CA ASP A 155 11.83 2.87 26.51
C ASP A 155 11.98 4.31 27.01
N TYR A 156 12.95 5.04 26.50
CA TYR A 156 13.10 6.48 26.77
C TYR A 156 11.88 7.28 26.30
N LEU A 157 11.38 7.03 25.08
CA LEU A 157 10.17 7.69 24.57
C LEU A 157 8.93 7.41 25.45
N LEU A 158 8.78 6.18 25.95
CA LEU A 158 7.68 5.82 26.85
C LEU A 158 7.74 6.56 28.19
N GLN A 159 8.95 6.80 28.71
CA GLN A 159 9.14 7.47 30.00
C GLN A 159 8.98 8.99 29.89
N THR A 160 9.46 9.59 28.80
CA THR A 160 9.56 11.05 28.67
C THR A 160 8.37 11.67 27.92
N GLN A 161 7.87 11.05 26.86
CA GLN A 161 6.86 11.63 25.98
C GLN A 161 5.50 10.92 26.00
N LEU A 162 5.47 9.66 26.41
CA LEU A 162 4.27 8.82 26.36
C LEU A 162 3.81 8.38 27.77
N ASN A 163 3.89 9.31 28.72
CA ASN A 163 3.47 9.03 30.09
C ASN A 163 1.97 8.70 30.17
N ALA A 164 1.64 7.50 30.62
CA ALA A 164 0.26 7.01 30.69
C ALA A 164 -0.66 7.88 31.57
N LYS A 165 -0.12 8.64 32.53
CA LYS A 165 -0.90 9.56 33.38
C LYS A 165 -1.43 10.76 32.60
N GLU A 166 -0.72 11.17 31.56
CA GLU A 166 -1.04 12.33 30.73
C GLU A 166 -1.86 12.00 29.46
N ARG A 167 -2.18 10.72 29.23
CA ARG A 167 -2.81 10.23 27.99
C ARG A 167 -4.10 10.93 27.57
N ARG A 168 -4.80 11.57 28.51
CA ARG A 168 -6.05 12.30 28.25
C ARG A 168 -5.87 13.82 28.14
N THR A 169 -4.64 14.30 28.26
CA THR A 169 -4.36 15.73 28.12
C THR A 169 -4.43 16.16 26.64
N PRO A 170 -4.77 17.41 26.38
CA PRO A 170 -4.74 17.94 25.01
C PRO A 170 -3.34 17.92 24.36
N THR A 171 -2.29 17.89 25.17
CA THR A 171 -0.89 17.89 24.74
C THR A 171 -0.33 16.49 24.50
N PHE A 172 -1.10 15.42 24.80
CA PHE A 172 -0.61 14.06 24.58
C PHE A 172 -0.44 13.77 23.09
N PRO A 173 0.74 13.30 22.65
CA PRO A 173 1.04 13.16 21.24
C PRO A 173 0.27 12.02 20.55
N ALA A 174 0.08 12.16 19.25
CA ALA A 174 -0.24 11.03 18.40
C ALA A 174 0.99 10.11 18.26
N ILE A 175 0.77 8.81 18.32
CA ILE A 175 1.84 7.82 18.26
C ILE A 175 1.83 7.19 16.87
N VAL A 176 2.99 7.23 16.19
CA VAL A 176 3.19 6.58 14.88
C VAL A 176 4.24 5.52 15.01
N THR A 177 3.93 4.26 14.67
CA THR A 177 4.85 3.13 14.83
C THR A 177 4.78 2.14 13.66
N SER A 178 5.80 1.27 13.54
CA SER A 178 5.82 0.22 12.53
C SER A 178 5.13 -1.07 13.01
N TYR A 179 4.77 -1.94 12.06
CA TYR A 179 4.20 -3.24 12.36
C TYR A 179 5.09 -4.09 13.27
N GLU A 180 6.39 -4.12 12.97
CA GLU A 180 7.37 -4.91 13.71
C GLU A 180 7.48 -4.44 15.15
N VAL A 181 7.48 -3.13 15.37
CA VAL A 181 7.53 -2.53 16.72
C VAL A 181 6.19 -2.74 17.44
N ALA A 182 5.06 -2.61 16.76
CA ALA A 182 3.75 -2.87 17.34
C ALA A 182 3.61 -4.31 17.84
N ILE A 183 4.19 -5.30 17.12
CA ILE A 183 4.24 -6.70 17.57
C ILE A 183 5.14 -6.85 18.78
N LYS A 184 6.36 -6.29 18.72
CA LYS A 184 7.37 -6.46 19.78
C LYS A 184 6.94 -5.80 21.09
N ASP A 185 6.38 -4.62 21.02
CA ASP A 185 6.06 -3.77 22.17
C ASP A 185 4.56 -3.70 22.50
N GLU A 186 3.75 -4.67 22.03
CA GLU A 186 2.30 -4.77 22.29
C GLU A 186 1.97 -4.52 23.77
N LYS A 187 2.68 -5.18 24.68
CA LYS A 187 2.48 -5.04 26.14
C LYS A 187 2.83 -3.64 26.64
N LYS A 188 3.87 -3.00 26.07
CA LYS A 188 4.29 -1.65 26.45
C LYS A 188 3.28 -0.61 25.96
N LEU A 189 2.80 -0.75 24.72
CA LEU A 189 1.76 0.10 24.14
C LEU A 189 0.45 0.00 24.93
N ASN A 190 0.07 -1.19 25.36
CA ASN A 190 -1.11 -1.39 26.22
C ASN A 190 -1.01 -0.75 27.61
N LYS A 191 0.21 -0.50 28.15
CA LYS A 191 0.40 0.22 29.41
C LYS A 191 0.04 1.71 29.31
N ILE A 192 0.11 2.32 28.14
CA ILE A 192 -0.34 3.70 27.91
C ILE A 192 -1.84 3.83 28.20
N GLY A 193 -2.62 2.80 27.88
CA GLY A 193 -4.06 2.72 28.13
C GLY A 193 -4.87 2.31 26.91
N GLU A 194 -6.17 2.58 26.95
CA GLU A 194 -7.04 2.36 25.81
C GLU A 194 -6.92 3.52 24.82
N TYR A 195 -6.69 3.18 23.55
CA TYR A 195 -6.62 4.15 22.46
C TYR A 195 -8.00 4.56 21.99
N THR A 196 -8.21 5.85 21.77
CA THR A 196 -9.45 6.36 21.16
C THR A 196 -9.59 5.84 19.74
N TYR A 197 -8.46 5.83 19.01
CA TYR A 197 -8.39 5.25 17.66
C TYR A 197 -7.08 4.48 17.45
N LEU A 198 -7.21 3.28 16.91
CA LEU A 198 -6.12 2.50 16.32
C LEU A 198 -6.30 2.55 14.79
N VAL A 199 -5.41 3.26 14.12
CA VAL A 199 -5.36 3.35 12.66
C VAL A 199 -4.29 2.40 12.14
N VAL A 200 -4.64 1.55 11.17
CA VAL A 200 -3.70 0.64 10.51
C VAL A 200 -3.64 1.00 9.04
N ASP A 201 -2.49 1.46 8.61
CA ASP A 201 -2.23 1.80 7.21
C ASP A 201 -1.82 0.55 6.41
N GLU A 202 -2.02 0.56 5.09
CA GLU A 202 -1.75 -0.56 4.18
C GLU A 202 -2.35 -1.90 4.68
N GLY A 203 -3.65 -1.87 4.92
CA GLY A 203 -4.43 -2.95 5.54
C GLY A 203 -4.38 -4.30 4.83
N GLN A 204 -3.90 -4.36 3.58
CA GLN A 204 -3.67 -5.63 2.90
C GLN A 204 -2.66 -6.54 3.63
N ARG A 205 -1.88 -6.01 4.55
CA ARG A 205 -1.02 -6.79 5.45
C ARG A 205 -1.83 -7.68 6.42
N LEU A 206 -3.11 -7.36 6.64
CA LEU A 206 -4.01 -8.08 7.55
C LEU A 206 -4.91 -9.10 6.84
N LYS A 207 -4.62 -9.47 5.59
CA LYS A 207 -5.41 -10.43 4.81
C LYS A 207 -5.50 -11.82 5.45
N ASN A 208 -4.46 -12.26 6.14
CA ASN A 208 -4.45 -13.55 6.82
C ASN A 208 -4.78 -13.39 8.31
N HIS A 209 -5.99 -13.79 8.71
CA HIS A 209 -6.47 -13.71 10.09
C HIS A 209 -5.62 -14.49 11.12
N ARG A 210 -4.80 -15.44 10.67
CA ARG A 210 -3.92 -16.25 11.54
C ARG A 210 -2.53 -15.65 11.72
N CYS A 211 -2.20 -14.54 11.02
CA CYS A 211 -0.86 -13.97 11.13
C CYS A 211 -0.65 -13.30 12.50
N THR A 212 0.61 -13.33 12.97
CA THR A 212 1.03 -12.78 14.26
C THR A 212 0.68 -11.29 14.39
N LEU A 213 0.76 -10.55 13.28
CA LEU A 213 0.46 -9.12 13.26
C LEU A 213 -0.99 -8.84 13.67
N ILE A 214 -1.96 -9.53 13.04
CA ILE A 214 -3.38 -9.29 13.33
C ILE A 214 -3.72 -9.68 14.78
N GLN A 215 -3.10 -10.77 15.27
CA GLN A 215 -3.30 -11.22 16.64
C GLN A 215 -2.77 -10.18 17.65
N SER A 216 -1.58 -9.65 17.42
CA SER A 216 -0.99 -8.61 18.28
C SER A 216 -1.79 -7.31 18.23
N LEU A 217 -2.20 -6.86 17.05
CA LEU A 217 -3.02 -5.65 16.92
C LEU A 217 -4.40 -5.79 17.57
N LYS A 218 -5.00 -6.98 17.54
CA LYS A 218 -6.27 -7.25 18.25
C LYS A 218 -6.15 -7.17 19.77
N ARG A 219 -4.96 -7.48 20.32
CA ARG A 219 -4.71 -7.36 21.77
C ARG A 219 -4.47 -5.90 22.21
N ILE A 220 -4.13 -5.01 21.28
CA ILE A 220 -4.05 -3.57 21.58
C ILE A 220 -5.47 -3.06 21.85
N ARG A 221 -5.65 -2.49 23.06
CA ARG A 221 -6.95 -1.97 23.50
C ARG A 221 -7.24 -0.66 22.79
N ALA A 222 -8.29 -0.64 21.99
CA ALA A 222 -8.75 0.54 21.26
C ALA A 222 -10.27 0.55 21.20
N ALA A 223 -10.87 1.72 21.45
CA ALA A 223 -12.30 1.93 21.33
C ALA A 223 -12.76 1.83 19.87
N ASN A 224 -11.99 2.42 18.96
CA ASN A 224 -12.29 2.37 17.52
C ASN A 224 -11.07 1.91 16.73
N ARG A 225 -11.33 1.22 15.62
CA ARG A 225 -10.30 0.75 14.68
C ARG A 225 -10.60 1.29 13.30
N LEU A 226 -9.58 1.78 12.62
CA LEU A 226 -9.67 2.22 11.23
C LEU A 226 -8.59 1.52 10.42
N LEU A 227 -9.01 0.93 9.32
CA LEU A 227 -8.11 0.31 8.36
C LEU A 227 -8.02 1.16 7.11
N LEU A 228 -6.80 1.44 6.64
CA LEU A 228 -6.56 2.13 5.38
C LEU A 228 -6.02 1.12 4.36
N SER A 229 -6.56 1.12 3.16
CA SER A 229 -6.08 0.26 2.08
C SER A 229 -6.14 1.02 0.75
N GLY A 230 -5.10 0.90 -0.06
CA GLY A 230 -5.07 1.47 -1.42
C GLY A 230 -5.36 0.43 -2.49
N THR A 231 -5.27 -0.86 -2.14
CA THR A 231 -5.51 -1.95 -3.08
C THR A 231 -6.98 -2.36 -3.04
N PRO A 232 -7.56 -2.73 -4.21
CA PRO A 232 -8.90 -3.29 -4.22
C PRO A 232 -8.93 -4.54 -3.33
N ILE A 233 -10.03 -4.67 -2.59
CA ILE A 233 -10.33 -5.91 -1.88
C ILE A 233 -10.54 -6.96 -2.95
N GLN A 234 -9.58 -7.88 -3.07
CA GLN A 234 -9.58 -8.91 -4.11
C GLN A 234 -10.69 -9.93 -3.86
N ASN A 235 -11.03 -10.71 -4.87
CA ASN A 235 -12.13 -11.68 -4.94
C ASN A 235 -12.10 -12.83 -3.89
N ASN A 236 -11.33 -12.69 -2.82
CA ASN A 236 -11.25 -13.67 -1.76
C ASN A 236 -12.05 -13.22 -0.53
N LEU A 237 -13.18 -13.89 -0.28
CA LEU A 237 -14.05 -13.61 0.88
C LEU A 237 -13.34 -13.80 2.22
N ASP A 238 -12.39 -14.71 2.31
CA ASP A 238 -11.64 -14.97 3.54
C ASP A 238 -10.74 -13.77 3.89
N GLU A 239 -10.11 -13.15 2.87
CA GLU A 239 -9.34 -11.93 3.06
C GLU A 239 -10.24 -10.77 3.52
N LEU A 240 -11.37 -10.59 2.85
CA LEU A 240 -12.34 -9.56 3.22
C LEU A 240 -12.87 -9.76 4.64
N TRP A 241 -13.25 -11.01 4.96
CA TRP A 241 -13.68 -11.33 6.33
C TRP A 241 -12.58 -11.04 7.35
N SER A 242 -11.33 -11.36 7.06
CA SER A 242 -10.20 -11.07 7.94
C SER A 242 -10.12 -9.59 8.30
N LEU A 243 -10.29 -8.69 7.32
CA LEU A 243 -10.28 -7.25 7.51
C LEU A 243 -11.49 -6.77 8.32
N LEU A 244 -12.68 -7.26 7.99
CA LEU A 244 -13.92 -6.92 8.70
C LEU A 244 -13.92 -7.42 10.15
N ASN A 245 -13.44 -8.64 10.38
CA ASN A 245 -13.28 -9.22 11.71
C ASN A 245 -12.21 -8.47 12.54
N PHE A 246 -11.22 -7.84 11.90
CA PHE A 246 -10.27 -6.99 12.59
C PHE A 246 -10.92 -5.69 13.07
N VAL A 247 -11.68 -5.01 12.23
CA VAL A 247 -12.30 -3.72 12.57
C VAL A 247 -13.50 -3.88 13.49
N ASN A 248 -14.39 -4.84 13.21
CA ASN A 248 -15.61 -5.09 13.98
C ASN A 248 -15.74 -6.58 14.38
N PRO A 249 -14.94 -7.07 15.34
CA PRO A 249 -14.89 -8.48 15.70
C PRO A 249 -16.22 -9.02 16.27
N MET A 250 -17.04 -8.16 16.87
CA MET A 250 -18.36 -8.56 17.43
C MET A 250 -19.42 -8.77 16.35
N ILE A 251 -19.25 -8.16 15.17
CA ILE A 251 -20.20 -8.29 14.05
C ILE A 251 -19.79 -9.46 13.14
N PHE A 252 -18.49 -9.60 12.89
CA PHE A 252 -17.91 -10.57 11.96
C PHE A 252 -17.08 -11.61 12.69
N ASP A 253 -17.68 -12.31 13.67
CA ASP A 253 -17.01 -13.26 14.55
C ASP A 253 -16.79 -14.64 13.90
N ASP A 254 -17.66 -15.09 13.01
CA ASP A 254 -17.64 -16.41 12.40
C ASP A 254 -17.53 -16.35 10.86
N LEU A 255 -16.46 -16.93 10.33
CA LEU A 255 -16.20 -17.02 8.89
C LEU A 255 -17.24 -17.90 8.18
N SER A 256 -17.69 -18.98 8.81
CA SER A 256 -18.65 -19.91 8.20
C SER A 256 -20.03 -19.28 8.04
N VAL A 257 -20.43 -18.49 9.02
CA VAL A 257 -21.67 -17.68 8.96
C VAL A 257 -21.55 -16.61 7.88
N PHE A 258 -20.42 -15.91 7.83
CA PHE A 258 -20.15 -14.92 6.79
C PHE A 258 -20.21 -15.52 5.38
N GLN A 259 -19.56 -16.67 5.15
CA GLN A 259 -19.59 -17.38 3.87
C GLN A 259 -21.02 -17.86 3.51
N SER A 260 -21.80 -18.29 4.49
CA SER A 260 -23.19 -18.76 4.27
C SER A 260 -24.14 -17.65 3.80
N TRP A 261 -23.87 -16.38 4.16
CA TRP A 261 -24.69 -15.25 3.71
C TRP A 261 -24.66 -15.05 2.19
N PHE A 262 -23.57 -15.50 1.55
CA PHE A 262 -23.33 -15.28 0.12
C PHE A 262 -23.52 -16.54 -0.74
N GLY A 263 -23.85 -17.71 -0.14
CA GLY A 263 -24.14 -18.94 -0.89
C GLY A 263 -22.99 -19.50 -1.75
N PHE A 264 -21.74 -19.10 -1.46
CA PHE A 264 -20.58 -19.51 -2.26
C PHE A 264 -20.23 -21.00 -2.15
N ARG A 265 -20.75 -21.72 -1.16
CA ARG A 265 -20.56 -23.18 -1.05
C ARG A 265 -21.17 -23.95 -2.22
N ASP A 266 -22.25 -23.39 -2.81
CA ASP A 266 -22.95 -24.05 -3.92
C ASP A 266 -22.33 -23.71 -5.29
N ILE A 267 -21.58 -22.61 -5.40
CA ILE A 267 -20.99 -22.12 -6.66
C ILE A 267 -19.63 -22.82 -6.94
N GLY A 268 -18.90 -23.27 -5.90
CA GLY A 268 -17.58 -23.88 -6.02
C GLY A 268 -17.56 -25.39 -6.36
N GLN A 269 -18.73 -26.07 -6.38
CA GLN A 269 -18.80 -27.54 -6.61
C GLN A 269 -19.31 -27.94 -8.00
N SER A 270 -19.66 -26.99 -8.86
CA SER A 270 -20.10 -27.30 -10.22
C SER A 270 -18.91 -27.67 -11.10
N LYS A 271 -18.85 -28.94 -11.52
CA LYS A 271 -17.87 -29.45 -12.46
C LYS A 271 -18.00 -28.69 -13.80
N HIS A 272 -16.86 -28.36 -14.41
CA HIS A 272 -16.80 -27.87 -15.80
C HIS A 272 -17.60 -28.80 -16.73
N GLY A 273 -18.66 -28.29 -17.37
CA GLY A 273 -19.47 -29.04 -18.33
C GLY A 273 -20.96 -28.66 -18.37
N GLY A 274 -21.33 -27.47 -17.89
CA GLY A 274 -22.71 -26.98 -17.96
C GLY A 274 -23.08 -26.41 -19.35
N THR A 275 -24.38 -26.38 -19.66
CA THR A 275 -24.94 -25.72 -20.86
C THR A 275 -24.79 -24.20 -20.74
N ASN A 276 -24.78 -23.47 -21.87
CA ASN A 276 -24.68 -22.01 -21.89
C ASN A 276 -25.70 -21.30 -20.96
N GLU A 277 -26.88 -21.90 -20.76
CA GLU A 277 -27.92 -21.37 -19.85
C GLU A 277 -27.52 -21.50 -18.38
N GLU A 278 -26.84 -22.56 -17.98
CA GLU A 278 -26.33 -22.74 -16.62
C GLU A 278 -25.19 -21.78 -16.28
N GLU A 279 -24.32 -21.48 -17.25
CA GLU A 279 -23.27 -20.48 -17.12
C GLU A 279 -23.85 -19.06 -16.93
N ILE A 280 -24.85 -18.68 -17.72
CA ILE A 280 -25.55 -17.38 -17.61
C ILE A 280 -26.25 -17.28 -16.24
N LEU A 281 -26.92 -18.35 -15.79
CA LEU A 281 -27.59 -18.38 -14.50
C LEU A 281 -26.60 -18.28 -13.33
N MET A 282 -25.42 -18.90 -13.45
CA MET A 282 -24.34 -18.77 -12.46
C MET A 282 -23.77 -17.36 -12.42
N GLU A 283 -23.56 -16.74 -13.56
CA GLU A 283 -23.07 -15.37 -13.63
C GLU A 283 -24.09 -14.37 -13.05
N GLN A 284 -25.37 -14.55 -13.31
CA GLN A 284 -26.44 -13.76 -12.68
C GLN A 284 -26.48 -13.94 -11.16
N LYS A 285 -26.37 -15.18 -10.65
CA LYS A 285 -26.28 -15.46 -9.21
C LYS A 285 -25.05 -14.83 -8.59
N LYS A 286 -23.90 -14.90 -9.26
CA LYS A 286 -22.65 -14.26 -8.84
C LYS A 286 -22.81 -12.74 -8.74
N ASN A 287 -23.40 -12.10 -9.76
CA ASN A 287 -23.65 -10.67 -9.79
C ASN A 287 -24.63 -10.22 -8.69
N GLN A 288 -25.70 -10.96 -8.45
CA GLN A 288 -26.63 -10.70 -7.34
C GLN A 288 -25.96 -10.82 -5.98
N THR A 289 -25.07 -11.80 -5.82
CA THR A 289 -24.31 -12.01 -4.58
C THR A 289 -23.32 -10.86 -4.34
N VAL A 290 -22.63 -10.40 -5.38
CA VAL A 290 -21.71 -9.24 -5.30
C VAL A 290 -22.48 -7.96 -4.94
N THR A 291 -23.66 -7.74 -5.52
CA THR A 291 -24.51 -6.58 -5.19
C THR A 291 -24.94 -6.60 -3.71
N LYS A 292 -25.42 -7.76 -3.21
CA LYS A 292 -25.76 -7.93 -1.78
C LYS A 292 -24.56 -7.70 -0.87
N LEU A 293 -23.38 -8.20 -1.27
CA LEU A 293 -22.12 -7.97 -0.54
C LEU A 293 -21.82 -6.48 -0.43
N HIS A 294 -21.91 -5.75 -1.53
CA HIS A 294 -21.68 -4.31 -1.54
C HIS A 294 -22.67 -3.54 -0.65
N GLU A 295 -23.95 -3.91 -0.66
CA GLU A 295 -24.96 -3.31 0.21
C GLU A 295 -24.64 -3.51 1.69
N ILE A 296 -24.23 -4.73 2.08
CA ILE A 296 -23.87 -5.05 3.46
C ILE A 296 -22.59 -4.31 3.91
N LEU A 297 -21.62 -4.17 3.00
CA LEU A 297 -20.32 -3.54 3.30
C LEU A 297 -20.35 -2.02 3.28
N ARG A 298 -21.29 -1.43 2.59
CA ARG A 298 -21.39 0.01 2.37
C ARG A 298 -21.29 0.87 3.64
N PRO A 299 -21.87 0.49 4.81
CA PRO A 299 -21.69 1.23 6.04
C PRO A 299 -20.27 1.19 6.60
N PHE A 300 -19.51 0.12 6.33
CA PHE A 300 -18.20 -0.16 6.94
C PHE A 300 -17.03 0.12 6.00
N LEU A 301 -17.30 0.35 4.70
CA LEU A 301 -16.28 0.49 3.69
C LEU A 301 -16.57 1.68 2.77
N LEU A 302 -15.64 2.64 2.75
CA LEU A 302 -15.66 3.73 1.80
C LEU A 302 -14.56 3.50 0.75
N ARG A 303 -14.94 3.44 -0.53
CA ARG A 303 -14.01 3.29 -1.64
C ARG A 303 -14.39 4.24 -2.78
N ARG A 304 -13.44 5.06 -3.20
CA ARG A 304 -13.55 5.95 -4.36
C ARG A 304 -12.35 5.71 -5.28
N ILE A 305 -12.55 5.87 -6.56
CA ILE A 305 -11.49 5.79 -7.57
C ILE A 305 -11.18 7.19 -8.10
N LYS A 306 -9.94 7.39 -8.57
CA LYS A 306 -9.46 8.70 -9.04
C LYS A 306 -10.34 9.27 -10.16
N LYS A 307 -10.79 8.43 -11.08
CA LYS A 307 -11.64 8.84 -12.21
C LYS A 307 -12.97 9.48 -11.79
N ASP A 308 -13.51 9.11 -10.63
CA ASP A 308 -14.81 9.61 -10.16
C ASP A 308 -14.71 10.94 -9.40
N VAL A 309 -13.54 11.24 -8.82
CA VAL A 309 -13.37 12.36 -7.88
C VAL A 309 -12.34 13.41 -8.33
N LEU A 310 -11.50 13.08 -9.30
CA LEU A 310 -10.45 13.94 -9.83
C LEU A 310 -10.61 14.03 -11.36
N THR A 311 -11.50 14.91 -11.82
CA THR A 311 -11.79 15.12 -13.25
C THR A 311 -10.69 15.88 -13.98
N ASP A 312 -9.87 16.66 -13.25
CA ASP A 312 -8.89 17.58 -13.82
C ASP A 312 -7.49 16.99 -13.94
N LEU A 313 -7.33 15.67 -13.61
CA LEU A 313 -6.03 15.02 -13.77
C LEU A 313 -5.69 14.82 -15.25
N PRO A 314 -4.44 15.11 -15.66
CA PRO A 314 -3.99 14.77 -16.99
C PRO A 314 -4.11 13.26 -17.23
N PRO A 315 -4.42 12.84 -18.47
CA PRO A 315 -4.64 11.44 -18.78
C PRO A 315 -3.34 10.65 -18.60
N LYS A 316 -3.40 9.57 -17.83
CA LYS A 316 -2.30 8.60 -17.71
C LYS A 316 -2.19 7.81 -19.01
N LYS A 317 -1.00 7.77 -19.61
CA LYS A 317 -0.69 6.96 -20.78
C LYS A 317 0.20 5.79 -20.37
N GLU A 318 -0.30 4.57 -20.51
CA GLU A 318 0.47 3.34 -20.29
C GLU A 318 0.90 2.76 -21.64
N ILE A 319 2.20 2.45 -21.76
CA ILE A 319 2.76 1.89 -22.99
C ILE A 319 3.55 0.63 -22.61
N VAL A 320 3.19 -0.49 -23.22
CA VAL A 320 3.98 -1.72 -23.15
C VAL A 320 4.93 -1.76 -24.35
N VAL A 321 6.24 -1.77 -24.05
CA VAL A 321 7.26 -1.79 -25.09
C VAL A 321 7.98 -3.12 -25.06
N TYR A 322 8.06 -3.77 -26.22
CA TYR A 322 8.74 -5.05 -26.37
C TYR A 322 10.17 -4.84 -26.85
N ALA A 323 11.14 -5.43 -26.15
CA ALA A 323 12.56 -5.41 -26.52
C ALA A 323 13.00 -6.82 -26.96
N GLY A 324 13.58 -6.91 -28.15
CA GLY A 324 14.19 -8.16 -28.63
C GLY A 324 15.45 -8.51 -27.81
N MET A 325 15.75 -9.79 -27.66
CA MET A 325 16.98 -10.24 -26.98
C MET A 325 18.22 -9.95 -27.85
N SER A 326 19.32 -9.60 -27.19
CA SER A 326 20.64 -9.52 -27.83
C SER A 326 21.17 -10.89 -28.20
N LYS A 327 22.18 -10.95 -29.08
CA LYS A 327 22.86 -12.23 -29.42
C LYS A 327 23.44 -12.92 -28.18
N LEU A 328 23.99 -12.15 -27.25
CA LEU A 328 24.50 -12.65 -25.98
C LEU A 328 23.39 -13.28 -25.12
N GLN A 329 22.25 -12.61 -25.01
CA GLN A 329 21.08 -13.12 -24.27
C GLN A 329 20.52 -14.41 -24.88
N LEU A 330 20.51 -14.53 -26.22
CA LEU A 330 20.09 -15.77 -26.90
C LEU A 330 21.05 -16.92 -26.58
N GLY A 331 22.35 -16.68 -26.63
CA GLY A 331 23.34 -17.67 -26.24
C GLY A 331 23.18 -18.14 -24.79
N TYR A 332 22.94 -17.20 -23.86
CA TYR A 332 22.71 -17.55 -22.45
C TYR A 332 21.37 -18.31 -22.26
N ALA A 333 20.35 -17.98 -23.03
CA ALA A 333 19.07 -18.70 -22.99
C ALA A 333 19.26 -20.18 -23.36
N ASP A 334 20.04 -20.48 -24.40
CA ASP A 334 20.37 -21.85 -24.80
C ASP A 334 21.15 -22.61 -23.70
N LEU A 335 22.11 -21.93 -23.05
CA LEU A 335 22.88 -22.52 -21.96
C LEU A 335 22.01 -22.76 -20.71
N ILE A 336 21.03 -21.90 -20.43
CA ILE A 336 20.06 -22.09 -19.34
C ILE A 336 19.19 -23.32 -19.62
N GLU A 337 18.68 -23.46 -20.85
CA GLU A 337 17.86 -24.63 -21.23
C GLU A 337 18.64 -25.94 -21.14
N LYS A 338 19.90 -25.95 -21.59
CA LYS A 338 20.81 -27.10 -21.49
C LYS A 338 21.27 -27.37 -20.05
N GLY A 339 21.10 -26.42 -19.12
CA GLY A 339 21.55 -26.51 -17.73
C GLY A 339 23.07 -26.41 -17.56
N THR A 340 23.77 -25.86 -18.53
CA THR A 340 25.26 -25.74 -18.56
C THR A 340 25.79 -24.34 -18.31
N LEU A 341 24.88 -23.35 -18.10
CA LEU A 341 25.28 -21.95 -17.96
C LEU A 341 26.34 -21.74 -16.88
N ARG A 342 26.16 -22.31 -15.70
CA ARG A 342 27.10 -22.13 -14.58
C ARG A 342 28.50 -22.61 -14.95
N ASP A 343 28.57 -23.84 -15.53
CA ASP A 343 29.84 -24.50 -15.82
C ASP A 343 30.57 -23.75 -16.94
N THR A 344 29.82 -23.23 -17.93
CA THR A 344 30.36 -22.39 -18.99
C THR A 344 30.91 -21.07 -18.43
N LEU A 345 30.17 -20.40 -17.55
CA LEU A 345 30.64 -19.13 -16.95
C LEU A 345 31.87 -19.33 -16.06
N LEU A 346 31.93 -20.43 -15.31
CA LEU A 346 33.10 -20.77 -14.50
C LEU A 346 34.32 -21.06 -15.37
N SER A 347 34.16 -21.76 -16.51
CA SER A 347 35.26 -21.95 -17.46
C SER A 347 35.79 -20.68 -18.11
N GLN A 348 34.95 -19.63 -18.12
CA GLN A 348 35.32 -18.26 -18.57
C GLN A 348 35.90 -17.39 -17.45
N GLY A 349 36.18 -17.95 -16.27
CA GLY A 349 36.76 -17.23 -15.14
C GLY A 349 35.77 -16.41 -14.30
N MET A 350 34.46 -16.54 -14.54
CA MET A 350 33.45 -15.81 -13.77
C MET A 350 33.13 -16.51 -12.44
N GLU A 351 33.92 -16.26 -11.42
CA GLU A 351 33.74 -16.90 -10.10
C GLU A 351 32.39 -16.65 -9.44
N GLN A 352 31.76 -15.52 -9.72
CA GLN A 352 30.44 -15.15 -9.21
C GLN A 352 29.37 -16.17 -9.60
N ALA A 353 29.56 -16.89 -10.71
CA ALA A 353 28.68 -17.95 -11.16
C ALA A 353 28.65 -19.17 -10.23
N ARG A 354 29.59 -19.33 -9.27
CA ARG A 354 29.57 -20.42 -8.28
C ARG A 354 28.26 -20.48 -7.49
N SER A 355 27.66 -19.33 -7.19
CA SER A 355 26.40 -19.20 -6.45
C SER A 355 25.14 -19.47 -7.30
N LEU A 356 25.30 -19.68 -8.62
CA LEU A 356 24.18 -19.84 -9.54
C LEU A 356 23.52 -21.21 -9.37
N LYS A 357 22.23 -21.19 -9.03
CA LYS A 357 21.40 -22.39 -8.95
C LYS A 357 20.85 -22.74 -10.34
N GLN A 358 21.40 -23.75 -11.00
CA GLN A 358 20.98 -24.19 -12.34
C GLN A 358 19.53 -24.70 -12.37
N THR A 359 19.02 -25.23 -11.24
CA THR A 359 17.66 -25.78 -11.13
C THR A 359 16.55 -24.73 -11.27
N ASN A 360 16.84 -23.46 -11.01
CA ASN A 360 15.84 -22.40 -11.11
C ASN A 360 15.86 -21.72 -12.50
N LYS A 361 15.50 -22.47 -13.54
CA LYS A 361 15.50 -22.00 -14.93
C LYS A 361 14.68 -20.69 -15.11
N LEU A 362 13.48 -20.63 -14.53
CA LEU A 362 12.61 -19.46 -14.67
C LEU A 362 13.27 -18.17 -14.15
N MET A 363 13.90 -18.21 -12.97
CA MET A 363 14.61 -17.06 -12.42
C MET A 363 15.85 -16.71 -13.27
N ASN A 364 16.53 -17.72 -13.81
CA ASN A 364 17.69 -17.48 -14.68
C ASN A 364 17.26 -16.84 -16.00
N HIS A 365 16.17 -17.29 -16.62
CA HIS A 365 15.62 -16.62 -17.81
C HIS A 365 15.20 -15.18 -17.50
N ARG A 366 14.61 -14.93 -16.34
CA ARG A 366 14.26 -13.57 -15.91
C ARG A 366 15.48 -12.67 -15.74
N LYS A 367 16.56 -13.18 -15.14
CA LYS A 367 17.83 -12.46 -15.05
C LYS A 367 18.40 -12.18 -16.45
N ASN A 368 18.45 -13.21 -17.31
CA ASN A 368 18.95 -13.07 -18.67
C ASN A 368 18.15 -12.04 -19.48
N ALA A 369 16.81 -12.05 -19.36
CA ALA A 369 15.95 -11.08 -20.03
C ALA A 369 16.22 -9.63 -19.57
N ASN A 370 16.63 -9.44 -18.32
CA ASN A 370 17.00 -8.12 -17.82
C ASN A 370 18.39 -7.72 -18.28
N HIS A 371 19.43 -8.43 -17.84
CA HIS A 371 20.81 -8.22 -18.29
C HIS A 371 21.70 -9.44 -18.00
N PRO A 372 22.54 -9.91 -18.96
CA PRO A 372 23.45 -11.04 -18.76
C PRO A 372 24.44 -10.85 -17.60
N PHE A 373 24.89 -9.62 -17.32
CA PHE A 373 25.81 -9.32 -16.22
C PHE A 373 25.24 -9.60 -14.81
N LEU A 374 23.95 -9.93 -14.71
CA LEU A 374 23.36 -10.43 -13.46
C LEU A 374 23.82 -11.86 -13.08
N PHE A 375 24.50 -12.55 -13.98
CA PHE A 375 25.14 -13.84 -13.69
C PHE A 375 26.60 -13.70 -13.26
N GLY A 376 27.17 -12.53 -13.40
CA GLY A 376 28.54 -12.17 -13.20
C GLY A 376 29.01 -11.30 -14.34
N GLU A 377 29.81 -10.34 -14.02
CA GLU A 377 30.40 -9.43 -14.98
C GLU A 377 31.81 -9.92 -15.31
N PRO A 378 32.13 -10.14 -16.60
CA PRO A 378 33.48 -10.51 -16.99
C PRO A 378 34.50 -9.44 -16.59
N ILE A 379 35.69 -9.87 -16.24
CA ILE A 379 36.83 -8.97 -15.98
C ILE A 379 37.61 -8.82 -17.27
N ASP A 380 37.95 -7.60 -17.60
CA ASP A 380 38.83 -7.30 -18.71
C ASP A 380 40.26 -7.80 -18.40
N PRO A 381 40.81 -8.72 -19.21
CA PRO A 381 42.11 -9.31 -18.94
C PRO A 381 43.25 -8.32 -18.97
N ASP A 382 43.13 -7.23 -19.72
CA ASP A 382 44.19 -6.23 -19.89
C ASP A 382 44.21 -5.23 -18.73
N THR A 383 43.06 -4.83 -18.21
CA THR A 383 42.94 -3.79 -17.19
C THR A 383 42.63 -4.35 -15.79
N GLY A 384 42.17 -5.58 -15.66
CA GLY A 384 41.72 -6.19 -14.40
C GLY A 384 40.44 -5.59 -13.83
N ILE A 385 39.77 -4.74 -14.60
CA ILE A 385 38.52 -4.05 -14.22
C ILE A 385 37.32 -4.79 -14.80
N HIS A 386 36.16 -4.67 -14.17
CA HIS A 386 34.89 -5.22 -14.70
C HIS A 386 34.61 -4.65 -16.10
N LEU A 387 34.20 -5.52 -17.01
CA LEU A 387 34.10 -5.21 -18.43
C LEU A 387 33.07 -4.10 -18.72
N GLY A 388 32.00 -4.03 -17.97
CA GLY A 388 31.00 -2.95 -18.06
C GLY A 388 31.53 -1.60 -17.60
N THR A 389 32.44 -1.59 -16.64
CA THR A 389 33.14 -0.36 -16.19
C THR A 389 34.22 0.06 -17.19
N ALA A 390 35.01 -0.90 -17.70
CA ALA A 390 36.04 -0.64 -18.70
C ALA A 390 35.46 -0.25 -20.07
N HIS A 391 34.37 -0.89 -20.46
CA HIS A 391 33.69 -0.70 -21.75
C HIS A 391 32.18 -0.51 -21.57
N PRO A 392 31.73 0.66 -21.07
CA PRO A 392 30.30 0.89 -20.72
C PRO A 392 29.33 0.69 -21.88
N GLN A 393 29.79 0.78 -23.12
CA GLN A 393 28.96 0.47 -24.30
C GLN A 393 28.47 -0.98 -24.32
N LEU A 394 29.18 -1.89 -23.64
CA LEU A 394 28.76 -3.30 -23.51
C LEU A 394 27.54 -3.47 -22.60
N LEU A 395 27.33 -2.56 -21.64
CA LEU A 395 26.09 -2.51 -20.85
C LEU A 395 24.87 -2.35 -21.78
N VAL A 396 24.97 -1.44 -22.74
CA VAL A 396 23.89 -1.17 -23.69
C VAL A 396 23.74 -2.31 -24.71
N ARG A 397 24.85 -2.81 -25.27
CA ARG A 397 24.84 -3.84 -26.31
C ARG A 397 24.52 -5.23 -25.75
N GLY A 398 24.80 -5.47 -24.46
CA GLY A 398 24.61 -6.75 -23.80
C GLY A 398 23.14 -7.17 -23.64
N SER A 399 22.21 -6.20 -23.58
CA SER A 399 20.80 -6.46 -23.37
C SER A 399 19.91 -5.64 -24.30
N GLY A 400 18.92 -6.28 -24.89
CA GLY A 400 17.92 -5.60 -25.72
C GLY A 400 17.07 -4.60 -24.93
N LYS A 401 16.74 -4.88 -23.67
CA LYS A 401 16.05 -3.93 -22.79
C LYS A 401 16.94 -2.69 -22.51
N PHE A 402 18.23 -2.91 -22.29
CA PHE A 402 19.18 -1.82 -22.04
C PHE A 402 19.37 -0.93 -23.27
N ALA A 403 19.46 -1.53 -24.46
CA ALA A 403 19.55 -0.79 -25.72
C ALA A 403 18.30 0.06 -25.98
N LEU A 404 17.14 -0.40 -25.52
CA LEU A 404 15.90 0.37 -25.58
C LEU A 404 15.90 1.48 -24.52
N LEU A 405 16.29 1.15 -23.29
CA LEU A 405 16.37 2.10 -22.17
C LEU A 405 17.30 3.28 -22.52
N ASP A 406 18.48 3.00 -23.09
CA ASP A 406 19.45 4.02 -23.50
C ASP A 406 18.82 5.04 -24.46
N ARG A 407 18.14 4.57 -25.51
CA ARG A 407 17.46 5.44 -26.47
C ARG A 407 16.30 6.25 -25.85
N MET A 408 15.57 5.63 -24.93
CA MET A 408 14.45 6.30 -24.24
C MET A 408 14.99 7.38 -23.31
N LEU A 409 15.99 7.06 -22.49
CA LEU A 409 16.56 8.00 -21.52
C LEU A 409 17.26 9.17 -22.21
N ASP A 410 17.97 8.93 -23.32
CA ASP A 410 18.61 10.00 -24.10
C ASP A 410 17.60 11.04 -24.57
N ARG A 411 16.45 10.58 -25.08
CA ARG A 411 15.36 11.47 -25.50
C ARG A 411 14.70 12.17 -24.31
N LEU A 412 14.37 11.44 -23.25
CA LEU A 412 13.74 12.00 -22.03
C LEU A 412 14.64 13.02 -21.34
N HIS A 413 15.97 12.80 -21.37
CA HIS A 413 16.93 13.77 -20.87
C HIS A 413 16.95 15.04 -21.71
N THR A 414 16.96 14.92 -23.04
CA THR A 414 16.91 16.05 -23.98
C THR A 414 15.62 16.87 -23.79
N ASP A 415 14.49 16.20 -23.57
CA ASP A 415 13.18 16.82 -23.36
C ASP A 415 12.98 17.32 -21.91
N LYS A 416 14.00 17.17 -21.02
CA LYS A 416 14.04 17.64 -19.61
C LYS A 416 12.98 16.99 -18.69
N HIS A 417 12.62 15.74 -18.95
CA HIS A 417 11.76 14.94 -18.08
C HIS A 417 12.50 14.49 -16.81
N GLN A 418 11.76 14.17 -15.75
CA GLN A 418 12.27 13.47 -14.58
C GLN A 418 11.71 12.04 -14.54
N VAL A 419 12.60 11.05 -14.44
CA VAL A 419 12.28 9.65 -14.69
C VAL A 419 12.44 8.80 -13.44
N LEU A 420 11.42 8.00 -13.09
CA LEU A 420 11.55 6.93 -12.10
C LEU A 420 11.79 5.60 -12.81
N ILE A 421 12.78 4.83 -12.34
CA ILE A 421 13.06 3.48 -12.85
C ILE A 421 12.88 2.49 -11.71
N PHE A 422 11.92 1.59 -11.86
CA PHE A 422 11.65 0.53 -10.90
C PHE A 422 12.21 -0.80 -11.36
N SER A 423 12.86 -1.53 -10.43
CA SER A 423 13.29 -2.91 -10.64
C SER A 423 13.05 -3.78 -9.40
N GLN A 424 12.76 -5.06 -9.64
CA GLN A 424 12.68 -6.09 -8.61
C GLN A 424 14.05 -6.53 -8.11
N MET A 425 15.08 -6.37 -8.94
CA MET A 425 16.43 -6.86 -8.68
C MET A 425 17.37 -5.71 -8.32
N THR A 426 17.81 -5.68 -7.06
CA THR A 426 18.80 -4.67 -6.61
C THR A 426 20.11 -4.76 -7.38
N ALA A 427 20.53 -5.97 -7.77
CA ALA A 427 21.69 -6.15 -8.63
C ALA A 427 21.54 -5.47 -10.02
N LEU A 428 20.31 -5.42 -10.57
CA LEU A 428 20.05 -4.69 -11.81
C LEU A 428 20.17 -3.19 -11.61
N LEU A 429 19.73 -2.68 -10.44
CA LEU A 429 19.91 -1.26 -10.13
C LEU A 429 21.40 -0.87 -10.12
N ASN A 430 22.32 -1.76 -9.69
CA ASN A 430 23.76 -1.52 -9.78
C ASN A 430 24.20 -1.35 -11.25
N VAL A 431 23.74 -2.25 -12.13
CA VAL A 431 24.08 -2.17 -13.57
C VAL A 431 23.54 -0.88 -14.21
N ILE A 432 22.32 -0.46 -13.80
CA ILE A 432 21.76 0.83 -14.28
C ILE A 432 22.54 2.00 -13.69
N GLU A 433 22.99 1.91 -12.45
CA GLU A 433 23.80 2.95 -11.79
C GLU A 433 25.12 3.15 -12.51
N ASP A 434 25.86 2.07 -12.84
CA ASP A 434 27.09 2.13 -13.62
C ASP A 434 26.86 2.80 -14.99
N TYR A 435 25.75 2.49 -15.64
CA TYR A 435 25.33 3.13 -16.89
C TYR A 435 25.08 4.65 -16.70
N LEU A 436 24.37 5.06 -15.64
CA LEU A 436 24.09 6.48 -15.38
C LEU A 436 25.35 7.26 -15.05
N ILE A 437 26.29 6.66 -14.32
CA ILE A 437 27.61 7.23 -14.03
C ILE A 437 28.39 7.45 -15.35
N TRP A 438 28.39 6.46 -16.25
CA TRP A 438 29.02 6.59 -17.56
C TRP A 438 28.43 7.74 -18.40
N ARG A 439 27.08 7.87 -18.38
CA ARG A 439 26.36 8.95 -19.08
C ARG A 439 26.53 10.31 -18.39
N GLN A 440 27.11 10.34 -17.18
CA GLN A 440 27.24 11.53 -16.34
C GLN A 440 25.88 12.17 -15.97
N TRP A 441 24.83 11.37 -15.90
CA TRP A 441 23.50 11.82 -15.50
C TRP A 441 23.35 11.74 -13.99
N ARG A 442 22.86 12.81 -13.38
CA ARG A 442 22.58 12.83 -11.93
C ARG A 442 21.39 11.95 -11.59
N TYR A 443 21.55 11.13 -10.59
CA TYR A 443 20.51 10.20 -10.14
C TYR A 443 20.42 10.16 -8.61
N CYS A 444 19.26 9.68 -8.13
CA CYS A 444 19.01 9.26 -6.75
C CYS A 444 18.72 7.76 -6.71
N ARG A 445 18.93 7.12 -5.57
CA ARG A 445 18.67 5.69 -5.40
C ARG A 445 18.09 5.35 -4.04
N ILE A 446 17.00 4.55 -4.03
CA ILE A 446 16.45 3.94 -2.83
C ILE A 446 16.22 2.45 -3.05
N ASP A 447 16.77 1.64 -2.16
CA ASP A 447 16.54 0.21 -2.08
C ASP A 447 16.29 -0.27 -0.65
N GLY A 448 16.24 -1.61 -0.43
CA GLY A 448 15.97 -2.20 0.89
C GLY A 448 17.03 -1.89 1.96
N SER A 449 18.26 -1.56 1.56
CA SER A 449 19.38 -1.26 2.46
C SER A 449 19.45 0.21 2.87
N THR A 450 18.79 1.11 2.14
CA THR A 450 18.83 2.57 2.40
C THR A 450 18.17 2.91 3.73
N LYS A 451 18.87 3.61 4.62
CA LYS A 451 18.36 4.07 5.92
C LYS A 451 17.21 5.06 5.74
N ILE A 452 16.30 5.11 6.73
CA ILE A 452 15.07 5.93 6.66
C ILE A 452 15.39 7.41 6.45
N ASP A 453 16.35 7.96 7.20
CA ASP A 453 16.70 9.37 7.11
C ASP A 453 17.37 9.71 5.77
N GLU A 454 18.12 8.75 5.21
CA GLU A 454 18.74 8.89 3.89
C GLU A 454 17.70 8.82 2.76
N ARG A 455 16.68 7.96 2.89
CA ARG A 455 15.56 7.91 1.92
C ARG A 455 14.90 9.27 1.80
N GLN A 456 14.69 9.94 2.94
CA GLN A 456 14.06 11.24 2.95
C GLN A 456 14.91 12.29 2.24
N LYS A 457 16.21 12.35 2.52
CA LYS A 457 17.14 13.25 1.84
C LYS A 457 17.15 13.05 0.34
N GLN A 458 17.18 11.78 -0.12
CA GLN A 458 17.15 11.46 -1.55
C GLN A 458 15.86 11.94 -2.23
N MET A 459 14.70 11.81 -1.55
CA MET A 459 13.43 12.31 -2.07
C MET A 459 13.37 13.83 -2.12
N ASP A 460 13.84 14.53 -1.07
CA ASP A 460 13.83 15.98 -1.00
C ASP A 460 14.77 16.58 -2.08
N VAL A 461 15.94 15.97 -2.27
CA VAL A 461 16.90 16.34 -3.33
C VAL A 461 16.28 16.16 -4.72
N PHE A 462 15.61 15.05 -4.98
CA PHE A 462 15.00 14.78 -6.27
C PHE A 462 13.82 15.71 -6.56
N ASN A 463 13.00 16.02 -5.54
CA ASN A 463 11.88 16.96 -5.67
C ASN A 463 12.33 18.42 -5.75
N GLY A 464 13.63 18.70 -5.57
CA GLY A 464 14.18 20.07 -5.60
C GLY A 464 13.91 20.87 -4.34
N GLU A 465 13.55 20.22 -3.22
CA GLU A 465 13.44 20.86 -1.92
C GLU A 465 14.84 21.20 -1.40
N LYS A 466 15.04 22.46 -1.00
CA LYS A 466 16.33 22.93 -0.46
C LYS A 466 16.64 22.19 0.85
N THR A 467 17.62 21.32 0.86
CA THR A 467 18.21 20.84 2.10
C THR A 467 18.84 22.02 2.82
N ALA A 468 18.43 22.28 4.06
CA ALA A 468 19.00 23.33 4.90
C ALA A 468 20.52 23.09 5.05
N GLY A 469 21.34 23.88 4.36
CA GLY A 469 22.80 23.78 4.42
C GLY A 469 23.54 23.84 3.07
N ALA A 470 22.85 23.89 1.94
CA ALA A 470 23.52 24.08 0.65
C ALA A 470 23.55 25.58 0.32
N ASP A 471 24.77 26.12 0.20
CA ASP A 471 25.05 27.49 -0.17
C ASP A 471 24.24 27.96 -1.38
N GLY A 472 23.83 29.25 -1.33
CA GLY A 472 22.95 29.92 -2.27
C GLY A 472 23.45 29.97 -3.72
N GLY A 473 23.41 28.85 -4.41
CA GLY A 473 23.62 28.73 -5.84
C GLY A 473 22.31 28.80 -6.62
N ARG A 474 22.29 29.59 -7.68
CA ARG A 474 21.21 29.81 -8.64
C ARG A 474 20.45 28.52 -8.96
N ASN A 475 19.10 28.60 -8.93
CA ASN A 475 18.18 27.60 -9.44
C ASN A 475 18.33 27.47 -10.99
N ASP A 476 19.43 26.94 -11.47
CA ASP A 476 19.49 26.49 -12.84
C ASP A 476 18.74 25.17 -12.99
N ARG A 477 17.80 25.12 -13.93
CA ARG A 477 17.02 23.91 -14.25
C ARG A 477 17.91 22.75 -14.69
N ASP A 478 19.17 23.01 -15.01
CA ASP A 478 20.21 22.03 -15.38
C ASP A 478 20.79 21.25 -14.17
N ASP A 479 20.49 21.66 -12.92
CA ASP A 479 21.08 21.07 -11.72
C ASP A 479 20.20 19.99 -11.06
N ARG A 480 19.06 19.63 -11.68
CA ARG A 480 18.12 18.64 -11.16
C ARG A 480 18.62 17.21 -11.39
N HIS A 481 18.28 16.33 -10.44
CA HIS A 481 18.48 14.90 -10.63
C HIS A 481 17.50 14.38 -11.69
N PHE A 482 18.04 13.73 -12.72
CA PHE A 482 17.27 13.26 -13.87
C PHE A 482 16.53 11.95 -13.58
N VAL A 483 17.23 10.99 -12.92
CA VAL A 483 16.71 9.64 -12.71
C VAL A 483 16.61 9.34 -11.22
N PHE A 484 15.53 8.65 -10.81
CA PHE A 484 15.42 8.02 -9.51
C PHE A 484 15.34 6.51 -9.67
N LEU A 485 16.32 5.79 -9.13
CA LEU A 485 16.37 4.34 -9.12
C LEU A 485 15.67 3.79 -7.88
N LEU A 486 14.71 2.92 -8.07
CA LEU A 486 13.87 2.40 -7.00
C LEU A 486 13.76 0.87 -7.08
N SER A 487 14.00 0.18 -5.96
CA SER A 487 13.56 -1.19 -5.89
C SER A 487 12.04 -1.22 -5.66
N THR A 488 11.30 -2.03 -6.42
CA THR A 488 9.83 -2.08 -6.36
C THR A 488 9.31 -2.31 -4.94
N ARG A 489 10.00 -3.12 -4.14
CA ARG A 489 9.63 -3.38 -2.73
C ARG A 489 9.90 -2.21 -1.79
N ALA A 490 10.95 -1.44 -2.03
CA ALA A 490 11.32 -0.30 -1.19
C ALA A 490 10.65 1.00 -1.64
N GLY A 491 10.43 1.15 -2.95
CA GLY A 491 9.83 2.33 -3.58
C GLY A 491 8.30 2.29 -3.65
N GLY A 492 7.68 1.10 -3.53
CA GLY A 492 6.22 0.95 -3.63
C GLY A 492 5.42 1.39 -2.40
N LEU A 493 6.06 1.84 -1.30
CA LEU A 493 5.36 2.16 -0.06
C LEU A 493 5.51 3.65 0.29
N GLY A 494 4.51 4.46 -0.10
CA GLY A 494 4.31 5.81 0.43
C GLY A 494 5.42 6.83 0.11
N ILE A 495 6.11 6.65 -1.01
CA ILE A 495 7.10 7.60 -1.53
C ILE A 495 6.36 8.67 -2.34
N ASN A 496 6.62 9.93 -2.03
CA ASN A 496 6.10 11.06 -2.78
C ASN A 496 7.21 11.63 -3.69
N LEU A 497 7.10 11.40 -5.00
CA LEU A 497 8.01 11.87 -6.03
C LEU A 497 7.22 12.65 -7.10
N ALA A 498 6.50 13.67 -6.65
CA ALA A 498 5.59 14.45 -7.50
C ALA A 498 6.29 15.22 -8.64
N SER A 499 7.60 15.41 -8.55
CA SER A 499 8.38 16.06 -9.60
C SER A 499 8.58 15.19 -10.85
N ALA A 500 8.44 13.87 -10.73
CA ALA A 500 8.59 12.94 -11.85
C ALA A 500 7.32 12.85 -12.69
N ASP A 501 7.48 12.89 -14.00
CA ASP A 501 6.40 12.76 -14.99
C ASP A 501 6.45 11.44 -15.76
N THR A 502 7.54 10.71 -15.67
CA THR A 502 7.76 9.46 -16.39
C THR A 502 8.15 8.34 -15.43
N CYS A 503 7.48 7.17 -15.57
CA CYS A 503 7.76 5.98 -14.78
C CYS A 503 8.08 4.80 -15.70
N ILE A 504 9.23 4.17 -15.52
CA ILE A 504 9.68 3.00 -16.26
C ILE A 504 9.72 1.80 -15.31
N ILE A 505 8.87 0.81 -15.55
CA ILE A 505 8.95 -0.49 -14.89
C ILE A 505 9.85 -1.39 -15.74
N PHE A 506 11.10 -1.56 -15.34
CA PHE A 506 12.09 -2.32 -16.12
C PHE A 506 11.79 -3.82 -16.10
N ASP A 507 11.37 -4.36 -14.96
CA ASP A 507 10.90 -5.73 -14.79
C ASP A 507 9.67 -5.78 -13.88
N SER A 508 8.58 -6.36 -14.37
CA SER A 508 7.30 -6.45 -13.67
C SER A 508 7.34 -7.39 -12.48
N ASP A 509 6.52 -7.12 -11.46
CA ASP A 509 6.27 -8.05 -10.35
C ASP A 509 5.26 -9.12 -10.76
N TRP A 510 5.34 -10.29 -10.11
CA TRP A 510 4.31 -11.33 -10.21
C TRP A 510 2.96 -10.86 -9.68
N ASN A 511 2.98 -9.90 -8.76
CA ASN A 511 1.79 -9.26 -8.24
C ASN A 511 1.59 -7.90 -8.92
N PRO A 512 0.63 -7.74 -9.84
CA PRO A 512 0.40 -6.50 -10.59
C PRO A 512 0.10 -5.29 -9.70
N HIS A 513 -0.36 -5.52 -8.46
CA HIS A 513 -0.60 -4.42 -7.51
C HIS A 513 0.68 -3.74 -7.04
N GLN A 514 1.81 -4.44 -7.04
CA GLN A 514 3.11 -3.85 -6.72
C GLN A 514 3.52 -2.83 -7.79
N ASP A 515 3.33 -3.19 -9.06
CA ASP A 515 3.62 -2.31 -10.18
C ASP A 515 2.65 -1.11 -10.22
N ALA A 516 1.35 -1.36 -10.00
CA ALA A 516 0.37 -0.28 -9.88
C ALA A 516 0.69 0.68 -8.72
N GLN A 517 1.19 0.15 -7.59
CA GLN A 517 1.62 0.94 -6.44
C GLN A 517 2.86 1.80 -6.77
N ALA A 518 3.82 1.25 -7.50
CA ALA A 518 4.99 1.98 -7.98
C ALA A 518 4.60 3.16 -8.89
N GLN A 519 3.65 2.93 -9.81
CA GLN A 519 3.16 3.97 -10.73
C GLN A 519 2.46 5.14 -10.00
N VAL A 520 1.82 4.89 -8.87
CA VAL A 520 1.12 5.95 -8.12
C VAL A 520 2.09 6.94 -7.48
N SER A 521 3.33 6.54 -7.20
CA SER A 521 4.35 7.43 -6.64
C SER A 521 4.66 8.65 -7.54
N THR A 522 4.35 8.57 -8.84
CA THR A 522 4.51 9.66 -9.82
C THR A 522 3.25 10.51 -10.01
N LEU A 523 2.09 10.03 -9.56
CA LEU A 523 0.78 10.64 -9.84
C LEU A 523 0.20 11.41 -8.64
N ILE A 524 0.98 11.66 -7.62
CA ILE A 524 0.55 12.47 -6.48
C ILE A 524 0.72 13.94 -6.90
N THR A 525 -0.32 14.50 -7.50
CA THR A 525 -0.45 15.95 -7.68
C THR A 525 -0.71 16.59 -6.33
N GLU A 526 0.02 17.66 -6.03
CA GLU A 526 -0.21 18.52 -4.84
C GLU A 526 -1.66 18.98 -4.70
#